data_5392c29af4226119332dfa82dade22c0
#
_entry.id   5392c29af4226119332dfa82dade22c0
#
_cell.length_a   1.000
_cell.length_b   1.000
_cell.length_c   1.000
_cell.angle_alpha   90.00
_cell.angle_beta   90.00
_cell.angle_gamma   90.00
#
_symmetry.space_group_name_H-M   'P 1'
#
loop_
_entity.id
_entity.type
_entity.pdbx_description
1 polymer ?
#
loop_
_entity_poly.entity_id
_entity_poly.type
_entity_poly.pdbx_seq_one_letter_code
_entity_poly.pdbx_strand_id
1 'polypeptide(L)'
;MEPLGTGDPIRLGPYRVVGVLGEGGMGKVYLGQDPAGRPAAVKVLLPELAHDRHLAQRFLREAHTARAVSSSGVARVLDARSEGDRPWIATEFLSGPTLDHAVRRYGPFDAAGVRALAASLAATLRDVHAAGLVHRDLKPANIVLTADGPRVIDFGIARPEHGLTLTTTGQVPVTPGYGAPEQVLGQRVGPAADVFSLGAVLAYAATGRPAFEGTHVAAVQYEVVHGEPRLASVPAELGYLIAPCLAKEPARRPAPGEIAAAFAPPPGADRAWRTGPLAEDITRRAAEAARQTARTEPGPGPGAGPSRRRVLRTAL
;
A
#
# COMPACT_ATOMS: atom_id res chain seq x y z
N MET A 1 6.04 2.31 14.29
CA MET A 1 5.61 0.96 14.68
C MET A 1 5.21 1.00 16.14
N GLU A 2 4.06 0.45 16.45
CA GLU A 2 3.51 0.42 17.81
C GLU A 2 3.72 -0.97 18.43
N PRO A 3 3.84 -1.07 19.78
CA PRO A 3 3.91 -2.35 20.46
C PRO A 3 2.59 -3.12 20.30
N LEU A 4 2.64 -4.44 20.48
CA LEU A 4 1.44 -5.27 20.49
C LEU A 4 0.57 -4.95 21.71
N GLY A 5 -0.73 -4.81 21.49
CA GLY A 5 -1.74 -4.63 22.53
C GLY A 5 -2.31 -5.95 23.02
N THR A 6 -3.12 -5.86 24.08
CA THR A 6 -3.86 -7.01 24.62
C THR A 6 -4.86 -7.49 23.55
N GLY A 7 -4.77 -8.75 23.11
CA GLY A 7 -5.63 -9.33 22.07
C GLY A 7 -5.02 -9.36 20.67
N ASP A 8 -3.87 -8.72 20.45
CA ASP A 8 -3.12 -8.89 19.22
C ASP A 8 -2.57 -10.33 19.12
N PRO A 9 -2.58 -10.94 17.91
CA PRO A 9 -2.03 -12.26 17.73
C PRO A 9 -0.51 -12.23 17.90
N ILE A 10 0.04 -13.25 18.55
CA ILE A 10 1.50 -13.46 18.64
C ILE A 10 2.06 -14.17 17.41
N ARG A 11 1.18 -14.82 16.63
CA ARG A 11 1.51 -15.56 15.42
C ARG A 11 0.37 -15.52 14.43
N LEU A 12 0.69 -15.49 13.13
CA LEU A 12 -0.24 -15.58 11.99
C LEU A 12 0.39 -16.51 10.95
N GLY A 13 -0.11 -17.73 10.83
CA GLY A 13 0.53 -18.78 10.04
C GLY A 13 1.99 -19.00 10.42
N PRO A 14 2.92 -18.96 9.47
CA PRO A 14 4.34 -19.10 9.76
C PRO A 14 4.96 -17.83 10.38
N TYR A 15 4.26 -16.69 10.34
CA TYR A 15 4.81 -15.41 10.77
C TYR A 15 4.65 -15.17 12.27
N ARG A 16 5.75 -14.91 12.95
CA ARG A 16 5.75 -14.40 14.33
C ARG A 16 5.48 -12.89 14.28
N VAL A 17 4.50 -12.42 15.02
CA VAL A 17 4.12 -11.01 15.06
C VAL A 17 5.06 -10.24 15.99
N VAL A 18 5.61 -9.12 15.48
CA VAL A 18 6.65 -8.32 16.17
C VAL A 18 6.08 -6.99 16.66
N GLY A 19 5.15 -6.40 15.94
CA GLY A 19 4.53 -5.11 16.27
C GLY A 19 3.47 -4.70 15.27
N VAL A 20 2.81 -3.58 15.52
CA VAL A 20 1.76 -3.03 14.67
C VAL A 20 2.37 -1.99 13.73
N LEU A 21 2.13 -2.15 12.43
CA LEU A 21 2.52 -1.19 11.39
C LEU A 21 1.45 -0.12 11.16
N GLY A 22 0.18 -0.48 11.35
CA GLY A 22 -0.95 0.42 11.21
C GLY A 22 -2.29 -0.29 11.39
N GLU A 23 -3.33 0.50 11.60
CA GLU A 23 -4.71 0.06 11.72
C GLU A 23 -5.61 0.93 10.85
N GLY A 24 -6.62 0.36 10.23
CA GLY A 24 -7.56 1.04 9.36
C GLY A 24 -8.93 0.37 9.34
N GLY A 25 -9.88 0.96 8.64
CA GLY A 25 -11.28 0.50 8.63
C GLY A 25 -11.52 -0.92 8.13
N MET A 26 -10.54 -1.57 7.52
CA MET A 26 -10.67 -2.95 7.02
C MET A 26 -9.84 -3.96 7.80
N GLY A 27 -8.88 -3.52 8.59
CA GLY A 27 -7.99 -4.44 9.28
C GLY A 27 -6.80 -3.78 9.92
N LYS A 28 -6.03 -4.61 10.58
CA LYS A 28 -4.79 -4.26 11.25
C LYS A 28 -3.62 -4.88 10.49
N VAL A 29 -2.55 -4.11 10.33
CA VAL A 29 -1.33 -4.56 9.65
C VAL A 29 -0.23 -4.73 10.67
N TYR A 30 0.35 -5.91 10.70
CA TYR A 30 1.42 -6.26 11.62
C TYR A 30 2.76 -6.40 10.89
N LEU A 31 3.84 -6.07 11.57
CA LEU A 31 5.15 -6.57 11.18
C LEU A 31 5.26 -8.02 11.65
N GLY A 32 5.36 -8.94 10.71
CA GLY A 32 5.62 -10.34 10.94
C GLY A 32 7.04 -10.71 10.56
N GLN A 33 7.53 -11.81 11.12
CA GLN A 33 8.81 -12.41 10.78
C GLN A 33 8.60 -13.88 10.42
N ASP A 34 9.06 -14.30 9.24
CA ASP A 34 8.99 -15.69 8.80
C ASP A 34 9.99 -16.58 9.55
N PRO A 35 9.96 -17.91 9.39
CA PRO A 35 10.90 -18.82 10.05
C PRO A 35 12.38 -18.60 9.68
N ALA A 36 12.66 -17.94 8.55
CA ALA A 36 14.01 -17.58 8.12
C ALA A 36 14.45 -16.18 8.61
N GLY A 37 13.66 -15.54 9.48
CA GLY A 37 13.97 -14.23 10.04
C GLY A 37 13.60 -13.06 9.09
N ARG A 38 12.99 -13.30 7.94
CA ARG A 38 12.67 -12.25 6.97
C ARG A 38 11.40 -11.51 7.36
N PRO A 39 11.39 -10.17 7.27
CA PRO A 39 10.22 -9.37 7.62
C PRO A 39 9.11 -9.50 6.56
N ALA A 40 7.87 -9.48 7.02
CA ALA A 40 6.66 -9.41 6.20
C ALA A 40 5.65 -8.43 6.81
N ALA A 41 4.85 -7.76 5.97
CA ALA A 41 3.67 -7.04 6.43
C ALA A 41 2.48 -8.00 6.37
N VAL A 42 1.83 -8.24 7.52
CA VAL A 42 0.71 -9.19 7.63
C VAL A 42 -0.56 -8.43 7.97
N LYS A 43 -1.46 -8.33 7.01
CA LYS A 43 -2.76 -7.68 7.14
C LYS A 43 -3.81 -8.69 7.56
N VAL A 44 -4.55 -8.39 8.62
CA VAL A 44 -5.63 -9.21 9.17
C VAL A 44 -6.94 -8.43 9.04
N LEU A 45 -8.00 -9.06 8.54
CA LEU A 45 -9.33 -8.45 8.54
C LEU A 45 -9.82 -8.23 9.98
N LEU A 46 -10.54 -7.13 10.19
CA LEU A 46 -11.26 -6.92 11.44
C LEU A 46 -12.28 -8.04 11.67
N PRO A 47 -12.49 -8.48 12.93
CA PRO A 47 -13.43 -9.56 13.25
C PRO A 47 -14.82 -9.34 12.67
N GLU A 48 -15.32 -8.10 12.70
CA GLU A 48 -16.65 -7.72 12.20
C GLU A 48 -16.77 -7.95 10.69
N LEU A 49 -15.68 -7.75 9.95
CA LEU A 49 -15.61 -7.98 8.51
C LEU A 49 -15.31 -9.46 8.17
N ALA A 50 -14.59 -10.15 9.05
CA ALA A 50 -14.27 -11.56 8.89
C ALA A 50 -15.50 -12.47 9.04
N HIS A 51 -16.52 -12.07 9.79
CA HIS A 51 -17.80 -12.77 9.90
C HIS A 51 -18.59 -12.79 8.58
N ASP A 52 -18.39 -11.83 7.68
CA ASP A 52 -18.92 -11.89 6.32
C ASP A 52 -18.07 -12.86 5.47
N ARG A 53 -18.57 -14.07 5.30
CA ARG A 53 -17.91 -15.13 4.53
C ARG A 53 -17.63 -14.73 3.07
N HIS A 54 -18.50 -13.94 2.45
CA HIS A 54 -18.30 -13.47 1.08
C HIS A 54 -17.15 -12.46 0.99
N LEU A 55 -17.08 -11.56 1.96
CA LEU A 55 -15.98 -10.61 2.06
C LEU A 55 -14.64 -11.31 2.34
N ALA A 56 -14.62 -12.26 3.29
CA ALA A 56 -13.44 -13.04 3.63
C ALA A 56 -12.93 -13.86 2.43
N GLN A 57 -13.82 -14.54 1.72
CA GLN A 57 -13.48 -15.33 0.51
C GLN A 57 -12.96 -14.42 -0.61
N ARG A 58 -13.57 -13.25 -0.83
CA ARG A 58 -13.11 -12.29 -1.81
C ARG A 58 -11.72 -11.77 -1.46
N PHE A 59 -11.48 -11.39 -0.19
CA PHE A 59 -10.20 -10.96 0.33
C PHE A 59 -9.08 -11.96 0.00
N LEU A 60 -9.31 -13.26 0.24
CA LEU A 60 -8.34 -14.30 -0.07
C LEU A 60 -8.19 -14.55 -1.57
N ARG A 61 -9.29 -14.53 -2.34
CA ARG A 61 -9.26 -14.73 -3.79
C ARG A 61 -8.46 -13.64 -4.50
N GLU A 62 -8.72 -12.39 -4.17
CA GLU A 62 -7.99 -11.25 -4.76
C GLU A 62 -6.51 -11.29 -4.36
N ALA A 63 -6.17 -11.71 -3.13
CA ALA A 63 -4.79 -11.94 -2.73
C ALA A 63 -4.10 -13.03 -3.58
N HIS A 64 -4.81 -14.12 -3.87
CA HIS A 64 -4.28 -15.17 -4.75
C HIS A 64 -4.06 -14.66 -6.18
N THR A 65 -4.97 -13.84 -6.71
CA THR A 65 -4.79 -13.21 -8.01
C THR A 65 -3.61 -12.23 -7.99
N ALA A 66 -3.47 -11.44 -6.92
CA ALA A 66 -2.36 -10.50 -6.75
C ALA A 66 -0.98 -11.18 -6.70
N ARG A 67 -0.90 -12.46 -6.29
CA ARG A 67 0.36 -13.24 -6.37
C ARG A 67 0.85 -13.43 -7.80
N ALA A 68 -0.03 -13.39 -8.79
CA ALA A 68 0.32 -13.54 -10.20
C ALA A 68 0.84 -12.23 -10.82
N VAL A 69 0.70 -11.09 -10.14
CA VAL A 69 1.21 -9.81 -10.64
C VAL A 69 2.74 -9.83 -10.59
N SER A 70 3.35 -9.86 -11.76
CA SER A 70 4.79 -9.76 -11.92
C SER A 70 5.17 -8.31 -12.22
N SER A 71 5.29 -7.49 -11.18
CA SER A 71 5.71 -6.10 -11.29
C SER A 71 6.64 -5.72 -10.14
N SER A 72 7.75 -5.08 -10.44
CA SER A 72 8.64 -4.52 -9.42
C SER A 72 8.04 -3.33 -8.67
N GLY A 73 6.98 -2.73 -9.21
CA GLY A 73 6.28 -1.58 -8.62
C GLY A 73 5.25 -1.96 -7.55
N VAL A 74 5.03 -3.25 -7.26
CA VAL A 74 4.03 -3.73 -6.30
C VAL A 74 4.71 -4.49 -5.16
N ALA A 75 4.21 -4.34 -3.94
CA ALA A 75 4.58 -5.21 -2.82
C ALA A 75 4.10 -6.64 -3.10
N ARG A 76 5.04 -7.59 -3.20
CA ARG A 76 4.74 -8.96 -3.56
C ARG A 76 3.93 -9.67 -2.46
N VAL A 77 2.84 -10.33 -2.83
CA VAL A 77 2.08 -11.19 -1.94
C VAL A 77 2.87 -12.48 -1.69
N LEU A 78 3.20 -12.76 -0.43
CA LEU A 78 3.96 -13.93 0.01
C LEU A 78 3.04 -15.10 0.32
N ASP A 79 1.98 -14.85 1.07
CA ASP A 79 0.99 -15.86 1.45
C ASP A 79 -0.37 -15.21 1.78
N ALA A 80 -1.44 -16.01 1.69
CA ALA A 80 -2.78 -15.59 2.07
C ALA A 80 -3.56 -16.82 2.55
N ARG A 81 -4.11 -16.75 3.77
CA ARG A 81 -4.82 -17.86 4.41
C ARG A 81 -5.91 -17.37 5.35
N SER A 82 -6.77 -18.31 5.76
CA SER A 82 -7.64 -18.13 6.92
C SER A 82 -7.19 -19.10 8.02
N GLU A 83 -6.94 -18.59 9.20
CA GLU A 83 -6.74 -19.39 10.41
C GLU A 83 -7.95 -19.22 11.31
N GLY A 84 -8.81 -20.26 11.34
CA GLY A 84 -10.14 -20.13 11.94
C GLY A 84 -10.93 -19.03 11.23
N ASP A 85 -11.46 -18.09 12.03
CA ASP A 85 -12.23 -16.95 11.53
C ASP A 85 -11.37 -15.69 11.27
N ARG A 86 -10.05 -15.84 11.11
CA ARG A 86 -9.12 -14.73 10.88
C ARG A 86 -8.44 -14.84 9.51
N PRO A 87 -9.02 -14.28 8.45
CA PRO A 87 -8.35 -14.16 7.16
C PRO A 87 -7.20 -13.17 7.26
N TRP A 88 -6.02 -13.55 6.71
CA TRP A 88 -4.85 -12.69 6.66
C TRP A 88 -4.11 -12.81 5.32
N ILE A 89 -3.39 -11.76 4.97
CA ILE A 89 -2.51 -11.67 3.80
C ILE A 89 -1.14 -11.20 4.26
N ALA A 90 -0.10 -11.92 3.88
CA ALA A 90 1.28 -11.51 4.07
C ALA A 90 1.86 -10.98 2.75
N THR A 91 2.46 -9.80 2.80
CA THR A 91 3.21 -9.20 1.70
C THR A 91 4.66 -8.96 2.10
N GLU A 92 5.53 -8.76 1.13
CA GLU A 92 6.88 -8.30 1.43
C GLU A 92 6.82 -7.00 2.22
N PHE A 93 7.70 -6.89 3.22
CA PHE A 93 7.83 -5.67 4.01
C PHE A 93 8.71 -4.66 3.25
N LEU A 94 8.18 -3.47 3.03
CA LEU A 94 8.88 -2.38 2.37
C LEU A 94 9.35 -1.36 3.41
N SER A 95 10.66 -1.22 3.55
CA SER A 95 11.26 -0.27 4.48
C SER A 95 11.44 1.10 3.85
N GLY A 96 10.40 1.92 3.92
CA GLY A 96 10.43 3.29 3.42
C GLY A 96 9.25 4.10 3.97
N PRO A 97 9.29 5.43 3.85
CA PRO A 97 8.12 6.26 4.16
C PRO A 97 7.05 6.08 3.08
N THR A 98 5.79 6.27 3.45
CA THR A 98 4.73 6.45 2.46
C THR A 98 4.91 7.78 1.74
N LEU A 99 4.36 7.90 0.53
CA LEU A 99 4.38 9.16 -0.22
C LEU A 99 3.71 10.30 0.58
N ASP A 100 2.63 10.01 1.31
CA ASP A 100 1.98 10.95 2.21
C ASP A 100 2.95 11.47 3.29
N HIS A 101 3.66 10.57 3.96
CA HIS A 101 4.65 10.94 4.96
C HIS A 101 5.81 11.75 4.34
N ALA A 102 6.29 11.34 3.18
CA ALA A 102 7.40 12.02 2.50
C ALA A 102 7.03 13.45 2.11
N VAL A 103 5.86 13.66 1.49
CA VAL A 103 5.39 15.00 1.10
C VAL A 103 5.15 15.89 2.31
N ARG A 104 4.53 15.38 3.37
CA ARG A 104 4.34 16.16 4.62
C ARG A 104 5.64 16.53 5.31
N ARG A 105 6.63 15.66 5.28
CA ARG A 105 7.89 15.84 6.02
C ARG A 105 8.93 16.62 5.25
N TYR A 106 9.02 16.42 3.94
CA TYR A 106 10.09 16.95 3.10
C TYR A 106 9.61 17.96 2.05
N GLY A 107 8.28 18.17 1.96
CA GLY A 107 7.67 19.04 0.97
C GLY A 107 7.28 18.28 -0.33
N PRO A 108 6.63 18.99 -1.26
CA PRO A 108 6.24 18.44 -2.56
C PRO A 108 7.48 18.14 -3.41
N PHE A 109 7.29 17.23 -4.37
CA PHE A 109 8.31 16.90 -5.36
C PHE A 109 8.41 17.99 -6.44
N ASP A 110 9.61 18.17 -6.97
CA ASP A 110 9.81 18.97 -8.17
C ASP A 110 9.22 18.29 -9.43
N ALA A 111 9.21 18.99 -10.56
CA ALA A 111 8.63 18.46 -11.79
C ALA A 111 9.31 17.18 -12.27
N ALA A 112 10.62 17.03 -12.09
CA ALA A 112 11.35 15.84 -12.47
C ALA A 112 10.95 14.63 -11.58
N GLY A 113 10.86 14.83 -10.27
CA GLY A 113 10.41 13.83 -9.31
C GLY A 113 8.96 13.40 -9.55
N VAL A 114 8.05 14.34 -9.85
CA VAL A 114 6.66 14.01 -10.21
C VAL A 114 6.60 13.19 -11.50
N ARG A 115 7.41 13.52 -12.53
CA ARG A 115 7.50 12.74 -13.76
C ARG A 115 7.98 11.31 -13.49
N ALA A 116 9.03 11.16 -12.69
CA ALA A 116 9.55 9.82 -12.35
C ALA A 116 8.52 9.00 -11.56
N LEU A 117 7.82 9.64 -10.61
CA LEU A 117 6.73 9.02 -9.84
C LEU A 117 5.59 8.58 -10.77
N ALA A 118 5.15 9.46 -11.68
CA ALA A 118 4.08 9.19 -12.64
C ALA A 118 4.41 8.02 -13.56
N ALA A 119 5.59 8.03 -14.18
CA ALA A 119 6.03 6.98 -15.10
C ALA A 119 6.10 5.61 -14.38
N SER A 120 6.66 5.57 -13.17
CA SER A 120 6.78 4.35 -12.38
C SER A 120 5.41 3.80 -11.96
N LEU A 121 4.51 4.66 -11.42
CA LEU A 121 3.18 4.25 -11.00
C LEU A 121 2.28 3.85 -12.18
N ALA A 122 2.39 4.56 -13.30
CA ALA A 122 1.66 4.21 -14.52
C ALA A 122 2.11 2.84 -15.08
N ALA A 123 3.42 2.57 -15.10
CA ALA A 123 3.93 1.24 -15.47
C ALA A 123 3.40 0.15 -14.53
N THR A 124 3.39 0.43 -13.21
CA THR A 124 2.85 -0.48 -12.20
C THR A 124 1.36 -0.76 -12.44
N LEU A 125 0.54 0.28 -12.70
CA LEU A 125 -0.89 0.10 -12.99
C LEU A 125 -1.12 -0.69 -14.27
N ARG A 126 -0.32 -0.47 -15.32
CA ARG A 126 -0.39 -1.26 -16.55
C ARG A 126 -0.21 -2.76 -16.25
N ASP A 127 0.79 -3.11 -15.45
CA ASP A 127 1.09 -4.51 -15.10
C ASP A 127 -0.02 -5.12 -14.24
N VAL A 128 -0.58 -4.37 -13.29
CA VAL A 128 -1.73 -4.76 -12.46
C VAL A 128 -2.96 -5.01 -13.32
N HIS A 129 -3.27 -4.09 -14.24
CA HIS A 129 -4.44 -4.20 -15.12
C HIS A 129 -4.28 -5.35 -16.14
N ALA A 130 -3.05 -5.60 -16.61
CA ALA A 130 -2.76 -6.75 -17.48
C ALA A 130 -2.99 -8.10 -16.77
N ALA A 131 -2.85 -8.15 -15.44
CA ALA A 131 -3.21 -9.32 -14.63
C ALA A 131 -4.71 -9.43 -14.31
N GLY A 132 -5.55 -8.56 -14.88
CA GLY A 132 -7.00 -8.53 -14.65
C GLY A 132 -7.42 -7.93 -13.31
N LEU A 133 -6.51 -7.22 -12.63
CA LEU A 133 -6.77 -6.58 -11.34
C LEU A 133 -6.99 -5.07 -11.50
N VAL A 134 -7.76 -4.50 -10.58
CA VAL A 134 -7.92 -3.06 -10.39
C VAL A 134 -7.55 -2.75 -8.95
N HIS A 135 -6.72 -1.72 -8.72
CA HIS A 135 -6.22 -1.41 -7.37
C HIS A 135 -7.30 -0.84 -6.46
N ARG A 136 -8.16 0.04 -6.96
CA ARG A 136 -9.36 0.63 -6.30
C ARG A 136 -9.11 1.51 -5.08
N ASP A 137 -7.89 1.56 -4.53
CA ASP A 137 -7.52 2.40 -3.36
C ASP A 137 -6.13 3.02 -3.51
N LEU A 138 -5.77 3.45 -4.71
CA LEU A 138 -4.50 4.14 -4.92
C LEU A 138 -4.57 5.52 -4.24
N LYS A 139 -3.66 5.76 -3.31
CA LYS A 139 -3.53 7.00 -2.54
C LYS A 139 -2.12 7.16 -2.01
N PRO A 140 -1.70 8.36 -1.58
CA PRO A 140 -0.34 8.59 -1.08
C PRO A 140 0.08 7.69 0.09
N ALA A 141 -0.87 7.29 0.95
CA ALA A 141 -0.61 6.38 2.06
C ALA A 141 -0.33 4.93 1.62
N ASN A 142 -0.77 4.54 0.41
CA ASN A 142 -0.57 3.19 -0.15
C ASN A 142 0.61 3.14 -1.16
N ILE A 143 1.47 4.14 -1.17
CA ILE A 143 2.68 4.19 -1.99
C ILE A 143 3.87 4.34 -1.04
N VAL A 144 4.76 3.36 -1.00
CA VAL A 144 5.99 3.38 -0.21
C VAL A 144 7.15 3.77 -1.12
N LEU A 145 7.94 4.73 -0.70
CA LEU A 145 9.14 5.17 -1.40
C LEU A 145 10.33 4.36 -0.89
N THR A 146 10.92 3.56 -1.78
CA THR A 146 12.10 2.75 -1.49
C THR A 146 13.31 3.25 -2.27
N ALA A 147 14.50 2.74 -1.98
CA ALA A 147 15.71 3.05 -2.75
C ALA A 147 15.59 2.67 -4.23
N ASP A 148 14.76 1.65 -4.54
CA ASP A 148 14.53 1.17 -5.90
C ASP A 148 13.38 1.90 -6.61
N GLY A 149 12.66 2.79 -5.91
CA GLY A 149 11.55 3.58 -6.44
C GLY A 149 10.25 3.42 -5.65
N PRO A 150 9.16 4.02 -6.16
CA PRO A 150 7.85 3.91 -5.54
C PRO A 150 7.28 2.49 -5.69
N ARG A 151 6.71 1.97 -4.62
CA ARG A 151 6.09 0.65 -4.53
C ARG A 151 4.67 0.77 -4.00
N VAL A 152 3.72 0.21 -4.73
CA VAL A 152 2.31 0.20 -4.34
C VAL A 152 2.06 -0.94 -3.36
N ILE A 153 1.37 -0.63 -2.27
CA ILE A 153 0.91 -1.59 -1.26
C ILE A 153 -0.60 -1.61 -1.21
N ASP A 154 -1.15 -2.63 -0.54
CA ASP A 154 -2.59 -2.70 -0.21
C ASP A 154 -3.51 -2.52 -1.43
N PHE A 155 -3.53 -3.50 -2.33
CA PHE A 155 -4.65 -3.60 -3.27
C PHE A 155 -5.95 -3.45 -2.50
N GLY A 156 -6.92 -2.71 -3.03
CA GLY A 156 -8.24 -2.55 -2.41
C GLY A 156 -9.06 -3.84 -2.37
N ILE A 157 -8.39 -4.94 -1.98
CA ILE A 157 -8.79 -6.34 -2.01
C ILE A 157 -10.13 -6.60 -1.30
N ALA A 158 -10.48 -5.79 -0.33
CA ALA A 158 -11.75 -5.91 0.38
C ALA A 158 -12.84 -4.93 -0.12
N ARG A 159 -12.58 -4.14 -1.18
CA ARG A 159 -13.56 -3.19 -1.70
C ARG A 159 -14.49 -3.84 -2.73
N PRO A 160 -15.81 -3.64 -2.64
CA PRO A 160 -16.76 -4.23 -3.60
C PRO A 160 -16.52 -3.71 -5.03
N GLU A 161 -16.73 -4.56 -6.04
CA GLU A 161 -16.69 -4.20 -7.46
C GLU A 161 -17.81 -3.23 -7.84
N HIS A 162 -18.93 -3.32 -7.13
CA HIS A 162 -20.04 -2.39 -7.20
C HIS A 162 -20.00 -1.57 -5.91
N GLY A 163 -19.70 -0.29 -6.01
CA GLY A 163 -19.65 0.61 -4.87
C GLY A 163 -20.98 0.59 -4.12
N LEU A 164 -20.93 0.48 -2.83
CA LEU A 164 -22.00 0.42 -1.83
C LEU A 164 -22.29 -1.00 -1.30
N THR A 165 -21.41 -1.53 -0.48
CA THR A 165 -21.92 -2.07 0.78
C THR A 165 -21.87 -0.92 1.78
N LEU A 166 -23.02 -0.35 2.08
CA LEU A 166 -23.21 0.45 3.28
C LEU A 166 -22.67 -0.39 4.44
N THR A 167 -21.54 0.03 5.02
CA THR A 167 -21.27 -0.39 6.39
C THR A 167 -22.47 0.03 7.22
N THR A 168 -22.78 -0.66 8.31
CA THR A 168 -23.88 -0.36 9.25
C THR A 168 -23.90 1.11 9.71
N THR A 169 -22.85 1.87 9.37
CA THR A 169 -22.67 3.32 9.66
C THR A 169 -22.94 4.25 8.47
N GLY A 170 -23.42 3.72 7.31
CA GLY A 170 -23.78 4.56 6.16
C GLY A 170 -22.61 5.21 5.42
N GLN A 171 -21.37 4.85 5.71
CA GLN A 171 -20.20 5.42 5.06
C GLN A 171 -19.71 4.55 3.90
N VAL A 172 -19.56 5.16 2.73
CA VAL A 172 -18.88 4.54 1.59
C VAL A 172 -17.38 4.47 1.90
N PRO A 173 -16.74 3.30 1.85
CA PRO A 173 -15.33 3.15 2.17
C PRO A 173 -14.40 3.64 1.03
N VAL A 174 -14.66 4.83 0.52
CA VAL A 174 -13.80 5.51 -0.46
C VAL A 174 -12.90 6.50 0.28
N THR A 175 -11.60 6.46 0.01
CA THR A 175 -10.70 7.47 0.57
C THR A 175 -11.04 8.83 -0.01
N PRO A 176 -11.47 9.82 0.80
CA PRO A 176 -11.92 11.10 0.30
C PRO A 176 -10.87 11.78 -0.57
N GLY A 177 -11.27 12.26 -1.73
CA GLY A 177 -10.43 13.03 -2.65
C GLY A 177 -9.53 12.22 -3.60
N TYR A 178 -9.42 10.88 -3.44
CA TYR A 178 -8.61 10.02 -4.30
C TYR A 178 -9.44 8.99 -5.09
N GLY A 179 -10.57 8.56 -4.58
CA GLY A 179 -11.47 7.65 -5.31
C GLY A 179 -12.15 8.34 -6.47
N ALA A 180 -12.35 7.62 -7.57
CA ALA A 180 -12.96 8.14 -8.79
C ALA A 180 -14.47 8.42 -8.64
N PRO A 181 -15.08 9.30 -9.48
CA PRO A 181 -16.50 9.62 -9.46
C PRO A 181 -17.40 8.37 -9.47
N GLU A 182 -17.11 7.40 -10.35
CA GLU A 182 -17.84 6.14 -10.43
C GLU A 182 -17.78 5.30 -9.16
N GLN A 183 -16.67 5.40 -8.40
CA GLN A 183 -16.58 4.74 -7.08
C GLN A 183 -17.46 5.44 -6.04
N VAL A 184 -17.48 6.77 -6.04
CA VAL A 184 -18.33 7.56 -5.13
C VAL A 184 -19.80 7.30 -5.42
N LEU A 185 -20.18 7.21 -6.71
CA LEU A 185 -21.54 6.97 -7.16
C LEU A 185 -22.00 5.52 -7.07
N GLY A 186 -21.15 4.60 -6.61
CA GLY A 186 -21.50 3.19 -6.51
C GLY A 186 -21.66 2.47 -7.84
N GLN A 187 -21.09 3.01 -8.91
CA GLN A 187 -21.11 2.42 -10.24
C GLN A 187 -20.04 1.34 -10.40
N ARG A 188 -20.04 0.67 -11.57
CA ARG A 188 -19.01 -0.33 -11.87
C ARG A 188 -17.63 0.31 -11.98
N VAL A 189 -16.68 -0.23 -11.22
CA VAL A 189 -15.30 0.27 -11.12
C VAL A 189 -14.39 -0.57 -12.03
N GLY A 190 -13.74 0.10 -12.97
CA GLY A 190 -12.76 -0.50 -13.89
C GLY A 190 -11.36 0.13 -13.75
N PRO A 191 -10.39 -0.27 -14.61
CA PRO A 191 -9.02 0.25 -14.65
C PRO A 191 -8.91 1.77 -14.68
N ALA A 192 -9.85 2.45 -15.34
CA ALA A 192 -9.88 3.91 -15.42
C ALA A 192 -10.04 4.61 -14.06
N ALA A 193 -10.59 3.92 -13.05
CA ALA A 193 -10.67 4.47 -11.69
C ALA A 193 -9.29 4.64 -11.05
N ASP A 194 -8.36 3.72 -11.30
CA ASP A 194 -6.98 3.83 -10.80
C ASP A 194 -6.23 4.98 -11.48
N VAL A 195 -6.58 5.28 -12.74
CA VAL A 195 -6.01 6.43 -13.47
C VAL A 195 -6.46 7.74 -12.84
N PHE A 196 -7.73 7.86 -12.45
CA PHE A 196 -8.21 9.02 -11.69
C PHE A 196 -7.46 9.17 -10.37
N SER A 197 -7.33 8.08 -9.62
CA SER A 197 -6.58 8.05 -8.36
C SER A 197 -5.12 8.45 -8.57
N LEU A 198 -4.48 7.97 -9.64
CA LEU A 198 -3.12 8.38 -10.02
C LEU A 198 -3.03 9.89 -10.26
N GLY A 199 -3.96 10.48 -11.02
CA GLY A 199 -4.01 11.92 -11.24
C GLY A 199 -4.09 12.71 -9.93
N ALA A 200 -4.94 12.29 -8.99
CA ALA A 200 -5.06 12.90 -7.67
C ALA A 200 -3.78 12.75 -6.83
N VAL A 201 -3.12 11.60 -6.89
CA VAL A 201 -1.82 11.35 -6.25
C VAL A 201 -0.74 12.26 -6.80
N LEU A 202 -0.67 12.45 -8.13
CA LEU A 202 0.34 13.30 -8.76
C LEU A 202 0.12 14.78 -8.45
N ALA A 203 -1.14 15.25 -8.42
CA ALA A 203 -1.47 16.60 -7.98
C ALA A 203 -1.02 16.84 -6.53
N TYR A 204 -1.27 15.87 -5.63
CA TYR A 204 -0.79 15.93 -4.26
C TYR A 204 0.74 15.91 -4.17
N ALA A 205 1.42 15.04 -4.90
CA ALA A 205 2.87 14.96 -4.91
C ALA A 205 3.53 16.27 -5.39
N ALA A 206 2.91 16.97 -6.35
CA ALA A 206 3.40 18.24 -6.90
C ALA A 206 3.15 19.45 -5.99
N THR A 207 2.14 19.40 -5.10
CA THR A 207 1.67 20.60 -4.38
C THR A 207 1.63 20.45 -2.86
N GLY A 208 1.61 19.22 -2.35
CA GLY A 208 1.32 18.92 -0.94
C GLY A 208 -0.16 19.11 -0.58
N ARG A 209 -1.04 19.36 -1.56
CA ARG A 209 -2.47 19.59 -1.35
C ARG A 209 -3.31 18.62 -2.18
N PRO A 210 -4.46 18.14 -1.65
CA PRO A 210 -5.39 17.30 -2.42
C PRO A 210 -5.96 18.07 -3.62
N ALA A 211 -6.23 17.34 -4.71
CA ALA A 211 -6.90 17.90 -5.88
C ALA A 211 -8.38 18.27 -5.62
N PHE A 212 -9.00 17.62 -4.64
CA PHE A 212 -10.38 17.87 -4.21
C PHE A 212 -10.42 18.03 -2.69
N GLU A 213 -10.99 19.13 -2.22
CA GLU A 213 -11.08 19.47 -0.81
C GLU A 213 -12.52 19.86 -0.43
N GLY A 214 -12.88 19.63 0.82
CA GLY A 214 -14.17 20.00 1.39
C GLY A 214 -14.10 20.00 2.92
N THR A 215 -15.08 20.62 3.55
CA THR A 215 -15.15 20.74 5.00
C THR A 215 -15.48 19.42 5.71
N HIS A 216 -16.03 18.46 4.99
CA HIS A 216 -16.37 17.12 5.47
C HIS A 216 -16.37 16.12 4.30
N VAL A 217 -16.38 14.82 4.61
CA VAL A 217 -16.26 13.74 3.62
C VAL A 217 -17.27 13.88 2.45
N ALA A 218 -18.52 14.14 2.75
CA ALA A 218 -19.56 14.30 1.70
C ALA A 218 -19.31 15.52 0.80
N ALA A 219 -18.74 16.61 1.32
CA ALA A 219 -18.36 17.76 0.51
C ALA A 219 -17.18 17.41 -0.42
N VAL A 220 -16.17 16.68 0.07
CA VAL A 220 -15.08 16.18 -0.78
C VAL A 220 -15.61 15.25 -1.87
N GLN A 221 -16.53 14.34 -1.53
CA GLN A 221 -17.16 13.44 -2.50
C GLN A 221 -17.96 14.20 -3.57
N TYR A 222 -18.69 15.25 -3.16
CA TYR A 222 -19.40 16.13 -4.09
C TYR A 222 -18.42 16.80 -5.06
N GLU A 223 -17.30 17.34 -4.58
CA GLU A 223 -16.26 17.94 -5.41
C GLU A 223 -15.61 16.91 -6.37
N VAL A 224 -15.39 15.68 -5.93
CA VAL A 224 -14.90 14.60 -6.79
C VAL A 224 -15.87 14.34 -7.96
N VAL A 225 -17.17 14.36 -7.72
CA VAL A 225 -18.18 14.06 -8.74
C VAL A 225 -18.45 15.27 -9.63
N HIS A 226 -18.58 16.47 -9.06
CA HIS A 226 -19.11 17.66 -9.73
C HIS A 226 -18.12 18.81 -9.87
N GLY A 227 -17.14 18.93 -8.96
CA GLY A 227 -16.20 20.04 -8.92
C GLY A 227 -15.01 19.85 -9.87
N GLU A 228 -14.34 20.95 -10.18
CA GLU A 228 -13.09 20.93 -10.95
C GLU A 228 -11.89 20.65 -10.02
N PRO A 229 -10.87 19.89 -10.49
CA PRO A 229 -9.69 19.63 -9.71
C PRO A 229 -8.85 20.90 -9.50
N ARG A 230 -8.34 21.09 -8.30
CA ARG A 230 -7.52 22.24 -7.91
C ARG A 230 -6.08 22.08 -8.41
N LEU A 231 -5.83 22.44 -9.65
CA LEU A 231 -4.53 22.34 -10.31
C LEU A 231 -3.78 23.65 -10.44
N ALA A 232 -4.31 24.77 -9.93
CA ALA A 232 -3.70 26.09 -10.07
C ALA A 232 -2.28 26.20 -9.46
N SER A 233 -1.98 25.40 -8.43
CA SER A 233 -0.65 25.34 -7.78
C SER A 233 0.27 24.29 -8.40
N VAL A 234 -0.22 23.48 -9.33
CA VAL A 234 0.59 22.49 -10.06
C VAL A 234 1.38 23.23 -11.14
N PRO A 235 2.70 22.97 -11.32
CA PRO A 235 3.44 23.52 -12.45
C PRO A 235 2.72 23.27 -13.77
N ALA A 236 2.59 24.30 -14.62
CA ALA A 236 1.78 24.26 -15.83
C ALA A 236 2.15 23.06 -16.74
N GLU A 237 3.43 22.74 -16.85
CA GLU A 237 3.96 21.59 -17.61
C GLU A 237 3.51 20.21 -17.09
N LEU A 238 3.08 20.13 -15.83
CA LEU A 238 2.48 18.92 -15.22
C LEU A 238 0.97 19.00 -15.24
N GLY A 239 0.39 20.20 -15.09
CA GLY A 239 -1.04 20.40 -14.99
C GLY A 239 -1.80 19.86 -16.20
N TYR A 240 -1.33 20.14 -17.42
CA TYR A 240 -1.98 19.65 -18.64
C TYR A 240 -1.81 18.14 -18.86
N LEU A 241 -0.82 17.49 -18.20
CA LEU A 241 -0.66 16.04 -18.20
C LEU A 241 -1.52 15.37 -17.13
N ILE A 242 -1.71 16.02 -15.97
CA ILE A 242 -2.50 15.50 -14.85
C ILE A 242 -4.00 15.66 -15.08
N ALA A 243 -4.42 16.80 -15.66
CA ALA A 243 -5.83 17.11 -15.84
C ALA A 243 -6.62 16.03 -16.61
N PRO A 244 -6.13 15.42 -17.71
CA PRO A 244 -6.84 14.34 -18.40
C PRO A 244 -7.08 13.11 -17.51
N CYS A 245 -6.17 12.80 -16.58
CA CYS A 245 -6.35 11.69 -15.65
C CYS A 245 -7.56 11.92 -14.73
N LEU A 246 -7.87 13.18 -14.39
CA LEU A 246 -8.94 13.61 -13.51
C LEU A 246 -10.28 13.87 -14.21
N ALA A 247 -10.41 13.47 -15.48
CA ALA A 247 -11.67 13.54 -16.21
C ALA A 247 -12.77 12.78 -15.47
N LYS A 248 -13.97 13.38 -15.35
CA LYS A 248 -15.09 12.76 -14.64
C LYS A 248 -15.58 11.50 -15.36
N GLU A 249 -15.62 11.53 -16.66
CA GLU A 249 -15.98 10.41 -17.51
C GLU A 249 -14.81 9.43 -17.65
N PRO A 250 -14.94 8.15 -17.26
CA PRO A 250 -13.86 7.18 -17.31
C PRO A 250 -13.23 6.99 -18.70
N ALA A 251 -14.05 7.04 -19.76
CA ALA A 251 -13.61 6.85 -21.14
C ALA A 251 -12.71 7.99 -21.67
N ARG A 252 -12.68 9.14 -20.99
CA ARG A 252 -11.83 10.29 -21.36
C ARG A 252 -10.45 10.24 -20.72
N ARG A 253 -10.22 9.31 -19.78
CA ARG A 253 -8.94 9.17 -19.10
C ARG A 253 -7.94 8.41 -19.96
N PRO A 254 -6.66 8.85 -20.01
CA PRO A 254 -5.64 8.17 -20.78
C PRO A 254 -5.35 6.76 -20.22
N ALA A 255 -4.86 5.86 -21.08
CA ALA A 255 -4.38 4.56 -20.63
C ALA A 255 -3.06 4.70 -19.85
N PRO A 256 -2.75 3.79 -18.88
CA PRO A 256 -1.50 3.85 -18.13
C PRO A 256 -0.23 3.91 -18.99
N GLY A 257 -0.21 3.22 -20.15
CA GLY A 257 0.92 3.27 -21.09
C GLY A 257 1.14 4.65 -21.71
N GLU A 258 0.05 5.37 -22.02
CA GLU A 258 0.10 6.75 -22.54
C GLU A 258 0.61 7.71 -21.47
N ILE A 259 0.18 7.53 -20.19
CA ILE A 259 0.67 8.32 -19.07
C ILE A 259 2.18 8.10 -18.90
N ALA A 260 2.65 6.85 -18.89
CA ALA A 260 4.06 6.54 -18.74
C ALA A 260 4.92 7.20 -19.82
N ALA A 261 4.43 7.23 -21.07
CA ALA A 261 5.10 7.88 -22.19
C ALA A 261 5.08 9.43 -22.06
N ALA A 262 3.93 10.01 -21.71
CA ALA A 262 3.77 11.47 -21.60
C ALA A 262 4.59 12.07 -20.44
N PHE A 263 4.71 11.33 -19.34
CA PHE A 263 5.51 11.71 -18.17
C PHE A 263 6.96 11.21 -18.24
N ALA A 264 7.46 10.79 -19.40
CA ALA A 264 8.84 10.30 -19.52
C ALA A 264 9.81 11.15 -18.67
N PRO A 265 10.48 10.59 -17.65
CA PRO A 265 11.29 11.36 -16.74
C PRO A 265 12.62 11.74 -17.39
N PRO A 266 13.17 12.93 -17.10
CA PRO A 266 14.52 13.28 -17.52
C PRO A 266 15.54 12.37 -16.82
N PRO A 267 16.77 12.23 -17.36
CA PRO A 267 17.85 11.50 -16.72
C PRO A 267 18.10 11.97 -15.29
N GLY A 268 18.16 11.04 -14.34
CA GLY A 268 18.42 11.35 -12.92
C GLY A 268 17.20 11.90 -12.16
N ALA A 269 16.00 11.83 -12.71
CA ALA A 269 14.76 12.22 -12.01
C ALA A 269 14.50 11.36 -10.76
N ASP A 270 15.04 10.14 -10.69
CA ASP A 270 15.01 9.24 -9.53
C ASP A 270 15.84 9.74 -8.33
N ARG A 271 16.64 10.80 -8.51
CA ARG A 271 17.32 11.48 -7.40
C ARG A 271 16.34 11.95 -6.31
N ALA A 272 15.08 12.18 -6.66
CA ALA A 272 14.06 12.61 -5.72
C ALA A 272 13.94 11.68 -4.49
N TRP A 273 14.23 10.37 -4.62
CA TRP A 273 14.26 9.41 -3.51
C TRP A 273 15.60 8.69 -3.31
N ARG A 274 16.62 8.99 -4.13
CA ARG A 274 17.96 8.41 -4.02
C ARG A 274 18.99 9.34 -3.40
N THR A 275 18.67 10.64 -3.24
CA THR A 275 19.57 11.62 -2.66
C THR A 275 18.83 12.51 -1.66
N GLY A 276 19.59 13.16 -0.77
CA GLY A 276 19.05 14.11 0.21
C GLY A 276 18.28 13.48 1.37
N PRO A 277 17.54 14.28 2.14
CA PRO A 277 16.92 13.88 3.41
C PRO A 277 15.93 12.71 3.29
N LEU A 278 15.24 12.59 2.16
CA LEU A 278 14.32 11.49 1.92
C LEU A 278 15.07 10.15 1.75
N ALA A 279 16.19 10.13 1.00
CA ALA A 279 17.03 8.95 0.85
C ALA A 279 17.66 8.51 2.18
N GLU A 280 18.06 9.47 3.01
CA GLU A 280 18.55 9.20 4.36
C GLU A 280 17.47 8.56 5.25
N ASP A 281 16.21 9.05 5.16
CA ASP A 281 15.08 8.46 5.87
C ASP A 281 14.79 7.03 5.41
N ILE A 282 14.81 6.78 4.10
CA ILE A 282 14.65 5.44 3.52
C ILE A 282 15.72 4.50 4.08
N THR A 283 16.98 4.90 4.04
CA THR A 283 18.12 4.11 4.55
C THR A 283 18.00 3.85 6.05
N ARG A 284 17.65 4.87 6.83
CA ARG A 284 17.44 4.76 8.28
C ARG A 284 16.33 3.77 8.61
N ARG A 285 15.17 3.84 7.94
CA ARG A 285 14.04 2.93 8.15
C ARG A 285 14.39 1.49 7.80
N ALA A 286 15.17 1.27 6.73
CA ALA A 286 15.66 -0.04 6.36
C ALA A 286 16.58 -0.63 7.47
N ALA A 287 17.52 0.16 7.98
CA ALA A 287 18.39 -0.25 9.07
C ALA A 287 17.64 -0.49 10.39
N GLU A 288 16.60 0.28 10.67
CA GLU A 288 15.77 0.11 11.86
C GLU A 288 14.93 -1.18 11.78
N ALA A 289 14.30 -1.46 10.65
CA ALA A 289 13.57 -2.70 10.42
C ALA A 289 14.48 -3.93 10.56
N ALA A 290 15.68 -3.89 10.00
CA ALA A 290 16.66 -4.97 10.14
C ALA A 290 17.06 -5.20 11.60
N ARG A 291 17.29 -4.13 12.37
CA ARG A 291 17.59 -4.26 13.81
C ARG A 291 16.44 -4.84 14.61
N GLN A 292 15.21 -4.48 14.31
CA GLN A 292 14.03 -4.99 15.02
C GLN A 292 13.82 -6.48 14.78
N THR A 293 14.01 -6.93 13.54
CA THR A 293 13.93 -8.35 13.21
C THR A 293 15.06 -9.17 13.85
N ALA A 294 16.30 -8.64 13.93
CA ALA A 294 17.43 -9.29 14.56
C ALA A 294 17.27 -9.41 16.10
N ARG A 295 16.71 -8.40 16.77
CA ARG A 295 16.50 -8.40 18.25
C ARG A 295 15.44 -9.40 18.72
N THR A 296 14.64 -9.93 17.83
CA THR A 296 13.54 -10.84 18.13
C THR A 296 13.90 -12.30 17.86
N GLU A 297 15.19 -12.64 17.58
CA GLU A 297 15.62 -14.03 17.55
C GLU A 297 15.43 -14.65 18.94
N PRO A 298 14.81 -15.86 19.06
CA PRO A 298 14.76 -16.55 20.32
C PRO A 298 16.19 -16.90 20.70
N GLY A 299 16.65 -16.41 21.86
CA GLY A 299 17.86 -16.91 22.47
C GLY A 299 17.81 -18.45 22.56
N PRO A 300 18.95 -19.16 22.52
CA PRO A 300 18.98 -20.62 22.58
C PRO A 300 18.14 -21.09 23.76
N GLY A 301 17.12 -21.91 23.48
CA GLY A 301 16.18 -22.39 24.47
C GLY A 301 16.95 -23.06 25.64
N PRO A 302 16.48 -22.91 26.90
CA PRO A 302 17.09 -23.58 28.03
C PRO A 302 16.82 -25.08 27.90
N GLY A 303 17.76 -25.85 27.32
CA GLY A 303 17.54 -27.29 27.18
C GLY A 303 18.53 -28.07 26.32
N ALA A 304 19.81 -27.83 26.49
CA ALA A 304 20.82 -28.85 26.19
C ALA A 304 21.69 -29.03 27.46
N GLY A 305 21.09 -29.61 28.46
CA GLY A 305 21.85 -30.15 29.58
C GLY A 305 22.85 -31.20 29.07
N PRO A 306 24.06 -31.29 29.66
CA PRO A 306 25.09 -32.22 29.19
C PRO A 306 24.56 -33.65 29.25
N SER A 307 24.59 -34.33 28.09
CA SER A 307 24.25 -35.73 27.92
C SER A 307 25.04 -36.58 28.94
N ARG A 308 24.34 -37.21 29.90
CA ARG A 308 24.87 -38.24 30.80
C ARG A 308 25.23 -39.50 30.02
N ARG A 309 26.22 -39.45 29.17
CA ARG A 309 26.84 -40.62 28.53
C ARG A 309 28.35 -40.47 28.49
N ARG A 310 28.97 -40.45 29.66
CA ARG A 310 30.41 -40.76 29.78
C ARG A 310 30.81 -40.98 31.27
N VAL A 311 30.21 -41.98 31.89
CA VAL A 311 30.85 -42.60 33.06
C VAL A 311 30.46 -44.08 33.00
N LEU A 312 31.30 -44.92 32.41
CA LEU A 312 31.43 -46.35 32.66
C LEU A 312 32.50 -46.92 31.71
N ARG A 313 33.74 -46.70 32.13
CA ARG A 313 34.88 -47.58 31.77
C ARG A 313 36.12 -47.08 32.52
N THR A 314 36.26 -47.55 33.75
CA THR A 314 37.57 -47.86 34.38
C THR A 314 37.27 -48.50 35.73
N ALA A 315 37.16 -49.82 35.76
CA ALA A 315 37.46 -50.70 36.87
C ALA A 315 37.45 -52.14 36.33
N LEU A 316 38.57 -52.62 35.95
CA LEU A 316 39.25 -53.93 36.22
C LEU A 316 40.41 -54.04 35.22
#